data_7286180fc6f1692180ebbb195c14f528
#
_entry.id   7286180fc6f1692180ebbb195c14f528
#
_cell.length_a   1.000
_cell.length_b   1.000
_cell.length_c   1.000
_cell.angle_alpha   90.00
_cell.angle_beta   90.00
_cell.angle_gamma   90.00
#
_symmetry.space_group_name_H-M   'P 1'
#
loop_
_entity.id
_entity.type
_entity.pdbx_description
1 polymer ?
#
loop_
_entity_poly.entity_id
_entity_poly.type
_entity_poly.pdbx_seq_one_letter_code
_entity_poly.pdbx_strand_id
1 'polypeptide(L)'
;MALMFPGFFGGEGGITTNRVYGTPFLGFDFGPGIQVYYLIAFYCFVCTALMFAFTATPLGRMLNAVRDNPERVAFVGYNTQRVRYMGFIIAGFFAGIGGGLAAINFEIVTAMDSVSIVRSGTYLLFTFLGGATFFFGPIIGGVLMVIATVFLSEITKAWMLYLGLIFLFMVMYAPGGIASLIMMNLRLAKYGKLGRIFGAYLALAGTGLVMVMGLAALVEMIYHLQLNSALGSELAFMGTTLNVHSVDSWLGAGLVLLTGLALFELVRRQYMQQWERIQEEIAHEIQRGEAI
;
A
#
# COMPACT_ATOMS: atom_id res chain seq x y z
N MET A 1 -8.57 6.68 26.96
CA MET A 1 -7.76 6.10 28.03
C MET A 1 -6.36 6.72 28.10
N ALA A 2 -5.53 6.71 27.04
CA ALA A 2 -4.17 7.29 27.09
C ALA A 2 -4.15 8.77 27.51
N LEU A 3 -5.10 9.60 27.06
CA LEU A 3 -5.23 11.00 27.46
C LEU A 3 -5.61 11.22 28.93
N MET A 4 -6.15 10.20 29.60
CA MET A 4 -6.52 10.28 31.02
C MET A 4 -5.31 10.17 31.97
N PHE A 5 -4.14 9.81 31.46
CA PHE A 5 -2.90 9.72 32.24
C PHE A 5 -1.85 10.72 31.70
N PRO A 6 -2.07 12.04 31.88
CA PRO A 6 -1.18 13.07 31.29
C PRO A 6 0.26 12.98 31.82
N GLY A 7 0.47 12.52 33.05
CA GLY A 7 1.81 12.35 33.60
C GLY A 7 2.63 11.24 32.93
N PHE A 8 1.96 10.28 32.25
CA PHE A 8 2.63 9.17 31.57
C PHE A 8 2.70 9.34 30.05
N PHE A 9 1.63 9.90 29.45
CA PHE A 9 1.51 10.04 27.99
C PHE A 9 1.66 11.49 27.50
N GLY A 10 1.99 12.44 28.39
CA GLY A 10 2.13 13.86 28.01
C GLY A 10 0.83 14.61 27.70
N GLY A 11 -0.34 14.00 27.94
CA GLY A 11 -1.65 14.58 27.64
C GLY A 11 -1.88 14.81 26.16
N GLU A 12 -2.57 15.92 25.80
CA GLU A 12 -2.84 16.30 24.40
C GLU A 12 -1.58 16.76 23.66
N GLY A 13 -0.63 17.40 24.35
CA GLY A 13 0.62 17.88 23.77
C GLY A 13 1.64 16.79 23.47
N GLY A 14 1.43 15.58 24.00
CA GLY A 14 2.37 14.46 23.83
C GLY A 14 3.68 14.63 24.59
N ILE A 15 4.61 13.74 24.31
CA ILE A 15 5.98 13.79 24.86
C ILE A 15 6.88 14.31 23.74
N THR A 16 7.54 15.43 24.00
CA THR A 16 8.53 16.03 23.09
C THR A 16 9.92 15.76 23.59
N THR A 17 10.82 15.39 22.69
CA THR A 17 12.26 15.26 22.95
C THR A 17 13.01 16.13 21.97
N ASN A 18 14.17 16.65 22.42
CA ASN A 18 15.03 17.39 21.52
C ASN A 18 16.36 16.65 21.41
N ARG A 19 16.61 16.08 20.23
CA ARG A 19 17.82 15.28 19.96
C ARG A 19 19.10 16.12 19.84
N VAL A 20 18.96 17.44 19.69
CA VAL A 20 20.11 18.38 19.57
C VAL A 20 20.80 18.60 20.91
N TYR A 21 20.05 18.49 22.03
CA TYR A 21 20.58 18.69 23.37
C TYR A 21 21.01 17.37 24.03
N GLY A 22 21.89 16.60 23.38
CA GLY A 22 22.42 15.35 23.92
C GLY A 22 23.93 15.32 23.95
N THR A 23 24.52 14.51 24.84
CA THR A 23 25.95 14.17 24.73
C THR A 23 26.16 13.27 23.52
N PRO A 24 27.15 13.54 22.64
CA PRO A 24 27.41 12.69 21.50
C PRO A 24 27.64 11.23 21.95
N PHE A 25 26.91 10.30 21.36
CA PHE A 25 27.11 8.88 21.62
C PHE A 25 28.11 8.32 20.60
N LEU A 26 29.25 7.81 21.05
CA LEU A 26 30.33 7.29 20.21
C LEU A 26 30.83 8.30 19.13
N GLY A 27 30.75 9.61 19.40
CA GLY A 27 31.16 10.66 18.45
C GLY A 27 30.09 11.01 17.40
N PHE A 28 28.90 10.40 17.47
CA PHE A 28 27.77 10.76 16.61
C PHE A 28 26.86 11.74 17.34
N ASP A 29 26.64 12.88 16.71
CA ASP A 29 25.68 13.88 17.14
C ASP A 29 24.42 13.76 16.26
N PHE A 30 23.35 13.16 16.79
CA PHE A 30 22.12 12.94 16.03
C PHE A 30 21.27 14.20 15.81
N GLY A 31 21.83 15.39 16.02
CA GLY A 31 21.19 16.67 15.69
C GLY A 31 20.92 16.82 14.18
N PRO A 32 21.92 16.64 13.31
CA PRO A 32 21.72 16.75 11.87
C PRO A 32 20.78 15.64 11.33
N GLY A 33 19.78 16.03 10.52
CA GLY A 33 18.80 15.08 9.94
C GLY A 33 19.42 13.94 9.12
N ILE A 34 20.58 14.20 8.49
CA ILE A 34 21.30 13.20 7.69
C ILE A 34 21.81 12.03 8.54
N GLN A 35 22.24 12.27 9.77
CA GLN A 35 22.70 11.20 10.66
C GLN A 35 21.54 10.34 11.15
N VAL A 36 20.39 10.96 11.43
CA VAL A 36 19.16 10.24 11.77
C VAL A 36 18.67 9.40 10.59
N TYR A 37 18.75 9.93 9.37
CA TYR A 37 18.43 9.17 8.16
C TYR A 37 19.26 7.89 8.05
N TYR A 38 20.58 7.96 8.21
CA TYR A 38 21.43 6.78 8.16
C TYR A 38 21.17 5.81 9.31
N LEU A 39 20.86 6.32 10.51
CA LEU A 39 20.47 5.49 11.65
C LEU A 39 19.19 4.68 11.31
N ILE A 40 18.16 5.37 10.82
CA ILE A 40 16.90 4.74 10.43
C ILE A 40 17.13 3.72 9.31
N ALA A 41 17.88 4.10 8.27
CA ALA A 41 18.18 3.22 7.14
C ALA A 41 18.90 1.94 7.59
N PHE A 42 19.88 2.06 8.50
CA PHE A 42 20.59 0.92 9.06
C PHE A 42 19.65 -0.02 9.82
N TYR A 43 18.86 0.52 10.76
CA TYR A 43 17.90 -0.30 11.51
C TYR A 43 16.82 -0.91 10.63
N CYS A 44 16.29 -0.17 9.65
CA CYS A 44 15.35 -0.71 8.67
C CYS A 44 15.94 -1.88 7.90
N PHE A 45 17.19 -1.75 7.43
CA PHE A 45 17.88 -2.83 6.71
C PHE A 45 18.08 -4.05 7.61
N VAL A 46 18.63 -3.87 8.83
CA VAL A 46 18.90 -4.95 9.78
C VAL A 46 17.59 -5.65 10.18
N CYS A 47 16.56 -4.89 10.56
CA CYS A 47 15.27 -5.48 10.94
C CYS A 47 14.61 -6.22 9.78
N THR A 48 14.67 -5.69 8.56
CA THR A 48 14.14 -6.37 7.37
C THR A 48 14.91 -7.66 7.09
N ALA A 49 16.23 -7.66 7.19
CA ALA A 49 17.05 -8.85 7.03
C ALA A 49 16.74 -9.91 8.10
N LEU A 50 16.59 -9.50 9.36
CA LEU A 50 16.20 -10.40 10.46
C LEU A 50 14.80 -10.98 10.26
N MET A 51 13.82 -10.16 9.85
CA MET A 51 12.47 -10.64 9.52
C MET A 51 12.51 -11.62 8.35
N PHE A 52 13.32 -11.36 7.32
CA PHE A 52 13.49 -12.28 6.21
C PHE A 52 14.12 -13.61 6.66
N ALA A 53 15.20 -13.55 7.43
CA ALA A 53 15.83 -14.75 8.02
C ALA A 53 14.84 -15.53 8.90
N PHE A 54 13.99 -14.84 9.66
CA PHE A 54 12.95 -15.46 10.48
C PHE A 54 11.96 -16.28 9.62
N THR A 55 11.59 -15.83 8.43
CA THR A 55 10.68 -16.59 7.54
C THR A 55 11.26 -17.96 7.14
N ALA A 56 12.58 -18.10 7.11
CA ALA A 56 13.26 -19.35 6.81
C ALA A 56 13.33 -20.32 8.01
N THR A 57 13.08 -19.82 9.22
CA THR A 57 13.10 -20.64 10.45
C THR A 57 11.91 -21.61 10.51
N PRO A 58 12.01 -22.71 11.29
CA PRO A 58 10.89 -23.62 11.52
C PRO A 58 9.62 -22.91 12.02
N LEU A 59 9.78 -21.93 12.94
CA LEU A 59 8.67 -21.16 13.48
C LEU A 59 8.01 -20.28 12.39
N GLY A 60 8.79 -19.62 11.54
CA GLY A 60 8.27 -18.83 10.41
C GLY A 60 7.47 -19.70 9.42
N ARG A 61 7.98 -20.91 9.11
CA ARG A 61 7.25 -21.88 8.26
C ARG A 61 5.96 -22.37 8.91
N MET A 62 6.00 -22.59 10.24
CA MET A 62 4.82 -22.98 11.01
C MET A 62 3.75 -21.89 11.04
N LEU A 63 4.12 -20.61 11.12
CA LEU A 63 3.16 -19.50 11.03
C LEU A 63 2.42 -19.51 9.70
N ASN A 64 3.12 -19.76 8.58
CA ASN A 64 2.49 -19.93 7.28
C ASN A 64 1.55 -21.14 7.24
N ALA A 65 1.97 -22.28 7.78
CA ALA A 65 1.14 -23.48 7.85
C ALA A 65 -0.12 -23.27 8.69
N VAL A 66 -0.02 -22.57 9.84
CA VAL A 66 -1.18 -22.22 10.68
C VAL A 66 -2.11 -21.24 9.99
N ARG A 67 -1.58 -20.33 9.16
CA ARG A 67 -2.41 -19.43 8.34
C ARG A 67 -3.21 -20.21 7.29
N ASP A 68 -2.57 -21.14 6.60
CA ASP A 68 -3.16 -21.87 5.47
C ASP A 68 -4.15 -22.94 5.96
N ASN A 69 -3.79 -23.73 6.99
CA ASN A 69 -4.69 -24.71 7.58
C ASN A 69 -4.33 -25.02 9.05
N PRO A 70 -4.99 -24.38 10.03
CA PRO A 70 -4.69 -24.58 11.45
C PRO A 70 -5.01 -25.99 11.94
N GLU A 71 -6.03 -26.66 11.36
CA GLU A 71 -6.41 -28.00 11.78
C GLU A 71 -5.32 -29.03 11.44
N ARG A 72 -4.78 -28.98 10.23
CA ARG A 72 -3.66 -29.85 9.84
C ARG A 72 -2.46 -29.69 10.78
N VAL A 73 -2.15 -28.47 11.18
CA VAL A 73 -1.04 -28.21 12.09
C VAL A 73 -1.32 -28.80 13.49
N ALA A 74 -2.57 -28.73 13.94
CA ALA A 74 -2.97 -29.34 15.20
C ALA A 74 -2.88 -30.87 15.15
N PHE A 75 -3.28 -31.50 14.04
CA PHE A 75 -3.17 -32.96 13.83
C PHE A 75 -1.71 -33.46 13.83
N VAL A 76 -0.76 -32.64 13.41
CA VAL A 76 0.68 -32.96 13.47
C VAL A 76 1.25 -32.77 14.88
N GLY A 77 0.43 -32.31 15.86
CA GLY A 77 0.79 -32.20 17.28
C GLY A 77 1.27 -30.80 17.71
N TYR A 78 1.19 -29.79 16.85
CA TYR A 78 1.57 -28.43 17.21
C TYR A 78 0.42 -27.65 17.81
N ASN A 79 0.70 -26.89 18.86
CA ASN A 79 -0.28 -25.98 19.44
C ASN A 79 -0.36 -24.68 18.62
N THR A 80 -1.41 -24.54 17.82
CA THR A 80 -1.64 -23.41 16.92
C THR A 80 -1.74 -22.08 17.65
N GLN A 81 -2.27 -22.06 18.89
CA GLN A 81 -2.35 -20.84 19.70
C GLN A 81 -0.96 -20.36 20.14
N ARG A 82 -0.07 -21.29 20.57
CA ARG A 82 1.30 -20.93 20.93
C ARG A 82 2.08 -20.39 19.72
N VAL A 83 1.91 -21.00 18.55
CA VAL A 83 2.57 -20.54 17.33
C VAL A 83 2.11 -19.12 16.98
N ARG A 84 0.81 -18.84 17.01
CA ARG A 84 0.26 -17.48 16.79
C ARG A 84 0.77 -16.49 17.83
N TYR A 85 0.80 -16.87 19.10
CA TYR A 85 1.28 -16.01 20.19
C TYR A 85 2.74 -15.63 20.01
N MET A 86 3.62 -16.58 19.66
CA MET A 86 5.03 -16.30 19.38
C MET A 86 5.19 -15.37 18.17
N GLY A 87 4.41 -15.58 17.11
CA GLY A 87 4.40 -14.67 15.97
C GLY A 87 3.98 -13.24 16.34
N PHE A 88 2.97 -13.13 17.23
CA PHE A 88 2.51 -11.83 17.71
C PHE A 88 3.59 -11.10 18.54
N ILE A 89 4.31 -11.82 19.43
CA ILE A 89 5.42 -11.24 20.19
C ILE A 89 6.51 -10.71 19.28
N ILE A 90 6.91 -11.49 18.28
CA ILE A 90 7.97 -11.10 17.34
C ILE A 90 7.52 -9.90 16.49
N ALA A 91 6.28 -9.90 16.03
CA ALA A 91 5.72 -8.76 15.30
C ALA A 91 5.69 -7.49 16.18
N GLY A 92 5.29 -7.62 17.46
CA GLY A 92 5.30 -6.53 18.43
C GLY A 92 6.71 -5.97 18.70
N PHE A 93 7.72 -6.84 18.75
CA PHE A 93 9.11 -6.43 18.90
C PHE A 93 9.59 -5.54 17.74
N PHE A 94 9.37 -5.97 16.50
CA PHE A 94 9.75 -5.16 15.33
C PHE A 94 8.91 -3.87 15.19
N ALA A 95 7.63 -3.94 15.55
CA ALA A 95 6.77 -2.76 15.59
C ALA A 95 7.27 -1.74 16.63
N GLY A 96 7.73 -2.21 17.80
CA GLY A 96 8.34 -1.37 18.83
C GLY A 96 9.60 -0.65 18.35
N ILE A 97 10.49 -1.35 17.61
CA ILE A 97 11.66 -0.72 16.99
C ILE A 97 11.21 0.37 16.00
N GLY A 98 10.24 0.06 15.13
CA GLY A 98 9.70 1.03 14.17
C GLY A 98 9.12 2.27 14.86
N GLY A 99 8.37 2.08 15.96
CA GLY A 99 7.85 3.18 16.77
C GLY A 99 8.95 4.03 17.42
N GLY A 100 10.00 3.39 17.93
CA GLY A 100 11.17 4.09 18.50
C GLY A 100 11.90 4.94 17.45
N LEU A 101 12.11 4.40 16.24
CA LEU A 101 12.72 5.15 15.13
C LEU A 101 11.84 6.32 14.69
N ALA A 102 10.52 6.14 14.65
CA ALA A 102 9.57 7.22 14.37
C ALA A 102 9.63 8.32 15.43
N ALA A 103 9.71 7.96 16.72
CA ALA A 103 9.86 8.91 17.82
C ALA A 103 11.14 9.74 17.69
N ILE A 104 12.27 9.13 17.33
CA ILE A 104 13.55 9.83 17.09
C ILE A 104 13.42 10.78 15.88
N ASN A 105 12.73 10.36 14.82
CA ASN A 105 12.59 11.16 13.61
C ASN A 105 11.70 12.40 13.80
N PHE A 106 10.55 12.21 14.45
CA PHE A 106 9.55 13.28 14.63
C PHE A 106 9.79 14.13 15.87
N GLU A 107 10.63 13.69 16.81
CA GLU A 107 10.89 14.35 18.11
C GLU A 107 9.65 14.58 18.98
N ILE A 108 8.50 14.10 18.55
CA ILE A 108 7.23 14.20 19.26
C ILE A 108 6.45 12.88 19.15
N VAL A 109 5.90 12.44 20.27
CA VAL A 109 5.01 11.27 20.32
C VAL A 109 3.73 11.68 21.01
N THR A 110 2.64 11.71 20.28
CA THR A 110 1.31 11.99 20.84
C THR A 110 0.48 10.72 20.93
N ALA A 111 -0.37 10.60 21.93
CA ALA A 111 -1.29 9.47 22.06
C ALA A 111 -2.32 9.46 20.90
N MET A 112 -2.73 10.62 20.44
CA MET A 112 -3.67 10.77 19.30
C MET A 112 -3.11 10.23 18.01
N ASP A 113 -1.84 10.49 17.72
CA ASP A 113 -1.18 10.01 16.49
C ASP A 113 -0.74 8.56 16.59
N SER A 114 -0.18 8.15 17.74
CA SER A 114 0.43 6.83 17.90
C SER A 114 -0.58 5.71 18.05
N VAL A 115 -1.78 5.99 18.64
CA VAL A 115 -2.83 5.00 18.93
C VAL A 115 -4.10 5.30 18.11
N SER A 116 -3.99 6.03 17.01
CA SER A 116 -5.11 6.37 16.13
C SER A 116 -5.57 5.17 15.31
N ILE A 117 -6.88 4.91 15.31
CA ILE A 117 -7.51 3.90 14.43
C ILE A 117 -7.30 4.30 12.95
N VAL A 118 -7.37 5.58 12.63
CA VAL A 118 -7.18 6.08 11.26
C VAL A 118 -5.77 5.78 10.76
N ARG A 119 -4.75 6.07 11.56
CA ARG A 119 -3.35 5.80 11.21
C ARG A 119 -3.07 4.29 11.11
N SER A 120 -3.58 3.52 12.06
CA SER A 120 -3.47 2.05 12.03
C SER A 120 -4.17 1.45 10.80
N GLY A 121 -5.35 1.96 10.46
CA GLY A 121 -6.07 1.58 9.25
C GLY A 121 -5.31 1.94 7.98
N THR A 122 -4.64 3.09 7.94
CA THR A 122 -3.81 3.50 6.82
C THR A 122 -2.62 2.55 6.61
N TYR A 123 -1.89 2.19 7.66
CA TYR A 123 -0.81 1.20 7.55
C TYR A 123 -1.30 -0.16 7.06
N LEU A 124 -2.45 -0.61 7.57
CA LEU A 124 -3.08 -1.85 7.14
C LEU A 124 -3.47 -1.79 5.66
N LEU A 125 -4.10 -0.71 5.23
CA LEU A 125 -4.50 -0.47 3.84
C LEU A 125 -3.30 -0.56 2.89
N PHE A 126 -2.21 0.15 3.19
CA PHE A 126 -1.02 0.11 2.35
C PHE A 126 -0.30 -1.23 2.39
N THR A 127 -0.34 -1.95 3.52
CA THR A 127 0.19 -3.32 3.61
C THR A 127 -0.58 -4.26 2.69
N PHE A 128 -1.90 -4.19 2.65
CA PHE A 128 -2.73 -4.97 1.73
C PHE A 128 -2.53 -4.54 0.27
N LEU A 129 -2.45 -3.24 0.00
CA LEU A 129 -2.20 -2.69 -1.32
C LEU A 129 -0.84 -3.17 -1.88
N GLY A 130 0.19 -3.17 -1.04
CA GLY A 130 1.51 -3.71 -1.37
C GLY A 130 1.49 -5.23 -1.57
N GLY A 131 0.67 -5.96 -0.81
CA GLY A 131 0.48 -7.41 -0.89
C GLY A 131 0.85 -8.15 0.38
N ALA A 132 -0.09 -8.36 1.27
CA ALA A 132 0.10 -8.97 2.59
C ALA A 132 0.57 -10.45 2.55
N THR A 133 0.44 -11.13 1.42
CA THR A 133 0.84 -12.53 1.26
C THR A 133 2.33 -12.70 0.94
N PHE A 134 2.98 -11.66 0.46
CA PHE A 134 4.39 -11.68 0.06
C PHE A 134 5.24 -10.89 1.05
N PHE A 135 6.44 -11.39 1.35
CA PHE A 135 7.36 -10.70 2.26
C PHE A 135 7.70 -9.27 1.81
N PHE A 136 7.84 -9.06 0.50
CA PHE A 136 8.14 -7.73 -0.07
C PHE A 136 6.93 -6.79 -0.15
N GLY A 137 5.72 -7.33 0.02
CA GLY A 137 4.49 -6.56 -0.09
C GLY A 137 4.41 -5.35 0.85
N PRO A 138 4.61 -5.51 2.16
CA PRO A 138 4.62 -4.38 3.10
C PRO A 138 5.69 -3.32 2.78
N ILE A 139 6.84 -3.72 2.21
CA ILE A 139 7.89 -2.78 1.78
C ILE A 139 7.38 -1.92 0.63
N ILE A 140 6.78 -2.55 -0.39
CA ILE A 140 6.14 -1.85 -1.51
C ILE A 140 5.01 -0.95 -0.98
N GLY A 141 4.20 -1.45 -0.05
CA GLY A 141 3.15 -0.69 0.61
C GLY A 141 3.67 0.56 1.32
N GLY A 142 4.78 0.45 2.05
CA GLY A 142 5.43 1.60 2.70
C GLY A 142 5.88 2.67 1.70
N VAL A 143 6.49 2.27 0.58
CA VAL A 143 6.89 3.19 -0.49
C VAL A 143 5.65 3.87 -1.09
N LEU A 144 4.60 3.11 -1.39
CA LEU A 144 3.34 3.65 -1.90
C LEU A 144 2.68 4.61 -0.93
N MET A 145 2.75 4.32 0.37
CA MET A 145 2.22 5.21 1.41
C MET A 145 2.90 6.59 1.35
N VAL A 146 4.23 6.63 1.25
CA VAL A 146 4.97 7.89 1.15
C VAL A 146 4.60 8.63 -0.13
N ILE A 147 4.57 7.94 -1.27
CA ILE A 147 4.16 8.52 -2.56
C ILE A 147 2.74 9.10 -2.46
N ALA A 148 1.79 8.33 -1.92
CA ALA A 148 0.41 8.77 -1.83
C ALA A 148 0.22 9.94 -0.85
N THR A 149 0.87 9.91 0.31
CA THR A 149 0.73 10.98 1.31
C THR A 149 1.43 12.27 0.90
N VAL A 150 2.51 12.21 0.12
CA VAL A 150 3.25 13.39 -0.33
C VAL A 150 2.70 13.89 -1.67
N PHE A 151 2.79 13.08 -2.73
CA PHE A 151 2.42 13.55 -4.08
C PHE A 151 0.90 13.66 -4.29
N LEU A 152 0.12 12.67 -3.86
CA LEU A 152 -1.32 12.68 -4.12
C LEU A 152 -2.03 13.75 -3.28
N SER A 153 -1.54 14.03 -2.07
CA SER A 153 -2.09 15.09 -1.22
C SER A 153 -1.81 16.50 -1.76
N GLU A 154 -0.74 16.68 -2.54
CA GLU A 154 -0.45 17.96 -3.21
C GLU A 154 -1.33 18.18 -4.46
N ILE A 155 -1.68 17.09 -5.16
CA ILE A 155 -2.48 17.17 -6.40
C ILE A 155 -3.95 17.39 -6.09
N THR A 156 -4.49 16.69 -5.09
CA THR A 156 -5.92 16.76 -4.75
C THR A 156 -6.17 16.68 -3.25
N LYS A 157 -7.10 17.48 -2.75
CA LYS A 157 -7.57 17.40 -1.37
C LYS A 157 -8.39 16.14 -1.11
N ALA A 158 -8.94 15.52 -2.13
CA ALA A 158 -9.72 14.28 -2.08
C ALA A 158 -8.85 13.00 -2.07
N TRP A 159 -7.53 13.11 -1.85
CA TRP A 159 -6.57 12.00 -1.95
C TRP A 159 -6.95 10.76 -1.13
N MET A 160 -7.55 10.91 0.05
CA MET A 160 -8.02 9.79 0.87
C MET A 160 -9.14 8.99 0.17
N LEU A 161 -10.05 9.68 -0.54
CA LEU A 161 -11.11 9.03 -1.30
C LEU A 161 -10.52 8.20 -2.46
N TYR A 162 -9.56 8.77 -3.17
CA TYR A 162 -8.87 8.03 -4.23
C TYR A 162 -8.14 6.80 -3.71
N LEU A 163 -7.48 6.91 -2.56
CA LEU A 163 -6.84 5.75 -1.91
C LEU A 163 -7.86 4.68 -1.54
N GLY A 164 -9.00 5.07 -1.00
CA GLY A 164 -10.08 4.13 -0.69
C GLY A 164 -10.61 3.41 -1.92
N LEU A 165 -10.79 4.14 -3.03
CA LEU A 165 -11.22 3.56 -4.32
C LEU A 165 -10.17 2.61 -4.90
N ILE A 166 -8.89 3.00 -4.89
CA ILE A 166 -7.79 2.15 -5.35
C ILE A 166 -7.73 0.87 -4.50
N PHE A 167 -7.87 0.99 -3.18
CA PHE A 167 -7.89 -0.16 -2.29
C PHE A 167 -9.05 -1.10 -2.60
N LEU A 168 -10.27 -0.57 -2.76
CA LEU A 168 -11.45 -1.35 -3.10
C LEU A 168 -11.27 -2.09 -4.43
N PHE A 169 -10.74 -1.39 -5.44
CA PHE A 169 -10.43 -1.98 -6.73
C PHE A 169 -9.38 -3.10 -6.63
N MET A 170 -8.30 -2.86 -5.85
CA MET A 170 -7.26 -3.87 -5.64
C MET A 170 -7.77 -5.11 -4.93
N VAL A 171 -8.59 -4.97 -3.89
CA VAL A 171 -9.17 -6.11 -3.17
C VAL A 171 -10.08 -6.94 -4.07
N MET A 172 -10.82 -6.30 -4.97
CA MET A 172 -11.73 -7.00 -5.90
C MET A 172 -11.00 -7.70 -7.05
N TYR A 173 -9.95 -7.08 -7.62
CA TYR A 173 -9.31 -7.55 -8.86
C TYR A 173 -7.91 -8.12 -8.66
N ALA A 174 -7.20 -7.72 -7.62
CA ALA A 174 -5.85 -8.17 -7.32
C ALA A 174 -5.64 -8.40 -5.80
N PRO A 175 -6.29 -9.42 -5.22
CA PRO A 175 -6.27 -9.65 -3.76
C PRO A 175 -4.87 -9.95 -3.20
N GLY A 176 -3.93 -10.31 -4.04
CA GLY A 176 -2.51 -10.47 -3.67
C GLY A 176 -1.70 -9.17 -3.66
N GLY A 177 -2.33 -8.02 -3.97
CA GLY A 177 -1.67 -6.72 -4.02
C GLY A 177 -0.69 -6.55 -5.19
N ILE A 178 0.03 -5.43 -5.18
CA ILE A 178 1.03 -5.11 -6.22
C ILE A 178 2.16 -6.15 -6.27
N ALA A 179 2.56 -6.71 -5.12
CA ALA A 179 3.57 -7.76 -5.07
C ALA A 179 3.16 -8.99 -5.89
N SER A 180 1.88 -9.38 -5.85
CA SER A 180 1.36 -10.48 -6.67
C SER A 180 1.46 -10.17 -8.16
N LEU A 181 1.10 -8.95 -8.58
CA LEU A 181 1.22 -8.52 -9.96
C LEU A 181 2.68 -8.54 -10.45
N ILE A 182 3.62 -8.10 -9.61
CA ILE A 182 5.05 -8.14 -9.92
C ILE A 182 5.52 -9.59 -10.08
N MET A 183 5.21 -10.47 -9.12
CA MET A 183 5.62 -11.87 -9.18
C MET A 183 5.03 -12.61 -10.39
N MET A 184 3.79 -12.30 -10.74
CA MET A 184 3.13 -12.85 -11.92
C MET A 184 3.84 -12.42 -13.20
N ASN A 185 4.21 -11.15 -13.33
CA ASN A 185 4.96 -10.63 -14.48
C ASN A 185 6.40 -11.17 -14.55
N LEU A 186 7.07 -11.32 -13.40
CA LEU A 186 8.40 -11.96 -13.35
C LEU A 186 8.35 -13.42 -13.83
N ARG A 187 7.28 -14.15 -13.49
CA ARG A 187 7.07 -15.51 -14.00
C ARG A 187 6.91 -15.50 -15.53
N LEU A 188 6.10 -14.59 -16.10
CA LEU A 188 5.98 -14.47 -17.55
C LEU A 188 7.29 -14.08 -18.22
N ALA A 189 8.07 -13.19 -17.62
CA ALA A 189 9.38 -12.79 -18.11
C ALA A 189 10.34 -13.98 -18.16
N LYS A 190 10.33 -14.84 -17.13
CA LYS A 190 11.15 -16.07 -17.08
C LYS A 190 10.88 -17.01 -18.25
N TYR A 191 9.62 -17.12 -18.68
CA TYR A 191 9.21 -17.95 -19.83
C TYR A 191 9.25 -17.19 -21.18
N GLY A 192 9.79 -15.97 -21.22
CA GLY A 192 9.92 -15.18 -22.45
C GLY A 192 8.60 -14.73 -23.10
N LYS A 193 7.46 -14.86 -22.38
CA LYS A 193 6.12 -14.59 -22.94
C LYS A 193 5.61 -13.16 -22.63
N LEU A 194 6.39 -12.35 -21.90
CA LEU A 194 6.00 -11.01 -21.47
C LEU A 194 5.71 -10.09 -22.65
N GLY A 195 6.45 -10.19 -23.77
CA GLY A 195 6.26 -9.38 -24.95
C GLY A 195 4.89 -9.55 -25.62
N ARG A 196 4.29 -10.74 -25.52
CA ARG A 196 2.97 -11.02 -26.11
C ARG A 196 1.82 -10.31 -25.40
N ILE A 197 1.98 -10.02 -24.10
CA ILE A 197 0.97 -9.35 -23.26
C ILE A 197 1.20 -7.84 -23.19
N PHE A 198 2.39 -7.36 -23.54
CA PHE A 198 2.74 -5.95 -23.39
C PHE A 198 1.76 -5.00 -24.11
N GLY A 199 1.31 -5.37 -25.33
CA GLY A 199 0.30 -4.62 -26.06
C GLY A 199 -1.05 -4.55 -25.34
N ALA A 200 -1.47 -5.66 -24.72
CA ALA A 200 -2.70 -5.71 -23.93
C ALA A 200 -2.59 -4.88 -22.63
N TYR A 201 -1.42 -4.85 -22.00
CA TYR A 201 -1.18 -3.95 -20.85
C TYR A 201 -1.24 -2.48 -21.24
N LEU A 202 -0.67 -2.08 -22.39
CA LEU A 202 -0.78 -0.70 -22.88
C LEU A 202 -2.23 -0.32 -23.18
N ALA A 203 -3.00 -1.23 -23.81
CA ALA A 203 -4.40 -1.00 -24.08
C ALA A 203 -5.23 -0.88 -22.79
N LEU A 204 -4.99 -1.77 -21.79
CA LEU A 204 -5.63 -1.67 -20.48
C LEU A 204 -5.24 -0.39 -19.73
N ALA A 205 -3.98 0.01 -19.78
CA ALA A 205 -3.51 1.24 -19.16
C ALA A 205 -4.17 2.47 -19.81
N GLY A 206 -4.23 2.51 -21.15
CA GLY A 206 -4.86 3.62 -21.89
C GLY A 206 -6.35 3.75 -21.61
N THR A 207 -7.10 2.64 -21.70
CA THR A 207 -8.55 2.65 -21.40
C THR A 207 -8.83 2.88 -19.91
N GLY A 208 -7.99 2.34 -19.02
CA GLY A 208 -8.07 2.58 -17.58
C GLY A 208 -7.81 4.06 -17.23
N LEU A 209 -6.87 4.70 -17.92
CA LEU A 209 -6.59 6.13 -17.73
C LEU A 209 -7.79 7.00 -18.13
N VAL A 210 -8.46 6.71 -19.25
CA VAL A 210 -9.69 7.41 -19.66
C VAL A 210 -10.79 7.23 -18.59
N MET A 211 -10.98 6.01 -18.09
CA MET A 211 -11.94 5.72 -17.01
C MET A 211 -11.63 6.52 -15.75
N VAL A 212 -10.37 6.52 -15.32
CA VAL A 212 -9.92 7.24 -14.11
C VAL A 212 -10.07 8.75 -14.28
N MET A 213 -9.80 9.31 -15.47
CA MET A 213 -10.00 10.73 -15.75
C MET A 213 -11.48 11.14 -15.62
N GLY A 214 -12.40 10.35 -16.16
CA GLY A 214 -13.84 10.61 -16.03
C GLY A 214 -14.30 10.52 -14.57
N LEU A 215 -13.82 9.51 -13.82
CA LEU A 215 -14.10 9.36 -12.41
C LEU A 215 -13.52 10.52 -11.58
N ALA A 216 -12.28 10.92 -11.87
CA ALA A 216 -11.62 12.02 -11.19
C ALA A 216 -12.36 13.35 -11.42
N ALA A 217 -12.80 13.62 -12.66
CA ALA A 217 -13.60 14.82 -12.94
C ALA A 217 -14.88 14.86 -12.11
N LEU A 218 -15.62 13.75 -12.01
CA LEU A 218 -16.83 13.67 -11.17
C LEU A 218 -16.53 13.85 -9.68
N VAL A 219 -15.49 13.20 -9.17
CA VAL A 219 -15.09 13.29 -7.75
C VAL A 219 -14.68 14.72 -7.42
N GLU A 220 -13.86 15.37 -8.23
CA GLU A 220 -13.42 16.75 -8.01
C GLU A 220 -14.60 17.74 -8.08
N MET A 221 -15.54 17.53 -9.01
CA MET A 221 -16.76 18.36 -9.10
C MET A 221 -17.63 18.20 -7.84
N ILE A 222 -17.84 16.96 -7.33
CA ILE A 222 -18.59 16.72 -6.09
C ILE A 222 -17.86 17.36 -4.90
N TYR A 223 -16.54 17.19 -4.84
CA TYR A 223 -15.74 17.75 -3.75
C TYR A 223 -15.77 19.27 -3.75
N HIS A 224 -15.71 19.88 -4.93
CA HIS A 224 -15.78 21.33 -5.09
C HIS A 224 -17.15 21.87 -4.65
N LEU A 225 -18.25 21.19 -4.99
CA LEU A 225 -19.59 21.56 -4.54
C LEU A 225 -19.76 21.51 -3.03
N GLN A 226 -19.20 20.49 -2.39
CA GLN A 226 -19.42 20.27 -0.94
C GLN A 226 -18.50 21.08 -0.05
N LEU A 227 -17.23 21.25 -0.43
CA LEU A 227 -16.20 21.82 0.44
C LEU A 227 -15.60 23.14 -0.07
N ASN A 228 -15.69 23.42 -1.36
CA ASN A 228 -15.06 24.58 -1.99
C ASN A 228 -16.06 25.53 -2.68
N SER A 229 -17.33 25.43 -2.38
CA SER A 229 -18.39 26.26 -2.99
C SER A 229 -18.15 27.78 -2.85
N ALA A 230 -17.40 28.19 -1.82
CA ALA A 230 -17.02 29.60 -1.60
C ALA A 230 -15.97 30.11 -2.62
N LEU A 231 -15.29 29.25 -3.37
CA LEU A 231 -14.26 29.61 -4.35
C LEU A 231 -14.82 29.89 -5.76
N GLY A 232 -16.14 29.85 -5.94
CA GLY A 232 -16.82 30.09 -7.20
C GLY A 232 -17.26 28.80 -7.90
N SER A 233 -17.84 28.93 -9.10
CA SER A 233 -18.40 27.81 -9.87
C SER A 233 -17.40 27.14 -10.83
N GLU A 234 -16.22 27.73 -11.01
CA GLU A 234 -15.19 27.25 -11.93
C GLU A 234 -14.15 26.40 -11.23
N LEU A 235 -14.00 25.16 -11.70
CA LEU A 235 -12.99 24.20 -11.26
C LEU A 235 -11.94 24.04 -12.37
N ALA A 236 -10.69 24.39 -12.09
CA ALA A 236 -9.58 24.07 -12.99
C ALA A 236 -9.22 22.59 -12.84
N PHE A 237 -9.45 21.79 -13.88
CA PHE A 237 -9.14 20.36 -13.90
C PHE A 237 -8.30 20.05 -15.14
N MET A 238 -7.05 19.59 -14.93
CA MET A 238 -6.11 19.18 -15.99
C MET A 238 -6.00 20.16 -17.19
N GLY A 239 -6.01 21.46 -16.92
CA GLY A 239 -5.89 22.51 -17.94
C GLY A 239 -7.19 22.91 -18.62
N THR A 240 -8.33 22.34 -18.20
CA THR A 240 -9.68 22.74 -18.62
C THR A 240 -10.43 23.34 -17.43
N THR A 241 -11.30 24.31 -17.70
CA THR A 241 -12.20 24.86 -16.68
C THR A 241 -13.55 24.15 -16.76
N LEU A 242 -13.91 23.45 -15.70
CA LEU A 242 -15.22 22.80 -15.56
C LEU A 242 -16.14 23.70 -14.72
N ASN A 243 -17.32 23.99 -15.20
CA ASN A 243 -18.31 24.70 -14.41
C ASN A 243 -19.18 23.70 -13.66
N VAL A 244 -19.07 23.73 -12.33
CA VAL A 244 -19.73 22.77 -11.43
C VAL A 244 -21.25 22.93 -11.42
N HIS A 245 -21.77 24.11 -11.78
CA HIS A 245 -23.22 24.37 -11.87
C HIS A 245 -23.81 24.12 -13.27
N SER A 246 -22.98 23.83 -14.30
CA SER A 246 -23.47 23.53 -15.65
C SER A 246 -23.75 22.04 -15.80
N VAL A 247 -24.91 21.70 -16.34
CA VAL A 247 -25.29 20.32 -16.65
C VAL A 247 -24.35 19.69 -17.70
N ASP A 248 -23.85 20.50 -18.63
CA ASP A 248 -22.96 20.06 -19.68
C ASP A 248 -21.64 19.48 -19.15
N SER A 249 -21.06 20.08 -18.10
CA SER A 249 -19.85 19.59 -17.45
C SER A 249 -20.06 18.21 -16.80
N TRP A 250 -21.24 18.02 -16.15
CA TRP A 250 -21.60 16.74 -15.55
C TRP A 250 -21.84 15.66 -16.59
N LEU A 251 -22.56 15.99 -17.66
CA LEU A 251 -22.79 15.07 -18.77
C LEU A 251 -21.49 14.71 -19.47
N GLY A 252 -20.60 15.69 -19.69
CA GLY A 252 -19.28 15.46 -20.26
C GLY A 252 -18.42 14.50 -19.42
N ALA A 253 -18.29 14.76 -18.13
CA ALA A 253 -17.55 13.89 -17.20
C ALA A 253 -18.16 12.49 -17.10
N GLY A 254 -19.51 12.40 -17.06
CA GLY A 254 -20.23 11.14 -17.09
C GLY A 254 -20.03 10.33 -18.37
N LEU A 255 -20.05 10.99 -19.53
CA LEU A 255 -19.78 10.35 -20.81
C LEU A 255 -18.34 9.82 -20.90
N VAL A 256 -17.34 10.58 -20.44
CA VAL A 256 -15.94 10.14 -20.39
C VAL A 256 -15.81 8.91 -19.49
N LEU A 257 -16.46 8.90 -18.32
CA LEU A 257 -16.45 7.74 -17.43
C LEU A 257 -17.11 6.51 -18.07
N LEU A 258 -18.29 6.66 -18.66
CA LEU A 258 -19.02 5.54 -19.28
C LEU A 258 -18.30 4.98 -20.50
N THR A 259 -17.73 5.83 -21.34
CA THR A 259 -16.92 5.40 -22.49
C THR A 259 -15.64 4.72 -22.03
N GLY A 260 -14.97 5.26 -21.00
CA GLY A 260 -13.82 4.64 -20.37
C GLY A 260 -14.12 3.27 -19.79
N LEU A 261 -15.23 3.12 -19.06
CA LEU A 261 -15.70 1.83 -18.52
C LEU A 261 -16.00 0.81 -19.64
N ALA A 262 -16.72 1.22 -20.68
CA ALA A 262 -17.05 0.34 -21.80
C ALA A 262 -15.78 -0.14 -22.52
N LEU A 263 -14.86 0.76 -22.84
CA LEU A 263 -13.59 0.42 -23.47
C LEU A 263 -12.72 -0.46 -22.58
N PHE A 264 -12.61 -0.14 -21.30
CA PHE A 264 -11.85 -0.94 -20.32
C PHE A 264 -12.39 -2.36 -20.23
N GLU A 265 -13.71 -2.54 -20.14
CA GLU A 265 -14.34 -3.86 -20.07
C GLU A 265 -14.10 -4.67 -21.35
N LEU A 266 -14.17 -4.06 -22.54
CA LEU A 266 -13.87 -4.73 -23.80
C LEU A 266 -12.42 -5.21 -23.86
N VAL A 267 -11.48 -4.33 -23.52
CA VAL A 267 -10.05 -4.67 -23.51
C VAL A 267 -9.74 -5.70 -22.43
N ARG A 268 -10.38 -5.59 -21.26
CA ARG A 268 -10.21 -6.55 -20.16
C ARG A 268 -10.61 -7.96 -20.57
N ARG A 269 -11.72 -8.13 -21.30
CA ARG A 269 -12.15 -9.44 -21.82
C ARG A 269 -11.14 -10.04 -22.78
N GLN A 270 -10.59 -9.24 -23.69
CA GLN A 270 -9.54 -9.68 -24.61
C GLN A 270 -8.25 -10.05 -23.87
N TYR A 271 -7.86 -9.24 -22.88
CA TYR A 271 -6.72 -9.52 -22.02
C TYR A 271 -6.87 -10.85 -21.28
N MET A 272 -8.04 -11.12 -20.68
CA MET A 272 -8.30 -12.36 -19.94
C MET A 272 -8.16 -13.59 -20.84
N GLN A 273 -8.69 -13.55 -22.05
CA GLN A 273 -8.54 -14.64 -23.03
C GLN A 273 -7.09 -14.90 -23.44
N GLN A 274 -6.31 -13.83 -23.65
CA GLN A 274 -4.89 -13.96 -23.95
C GLN A 274 -4.12 -14.50 -22.73
N TRP A 275 -4.50 -14.06 -21.54
CA TRP A 275 -3.91 -14.49 -20.29
C TRP A 275 -4.11 -15.98 -20.05
N GLU A 276 -5.33 -16.49 -20.19
CA GLU A 276 -5.66 -17.92 -20.03
C GLU A 276 -4.84 -18.78 -20.99
N ARG A 277 -4.79 -18.42 -22.27
CA ARG A 277 -3.98 -19.16 -23.28
C ARG A 277 -2.50 -19.26 -22.89
N ILE A 278 -1.92 -18.16 -22.41
CA ILE A 278 -0.50 -18.15 -21.99
C ILE A 278 -0.28 -18.97 -20.73
N GLN A 279 -1.22 -18.97 -19.78
CA GLN A 279 -1.13 -19.82 -18.60
C GLN A 279 -1.22 -21.31 -18.95
N GLU A 280 -2.08 -21.68 -19.89
CA GLU A 280 -2.17 -23.06 -20.40
C GLU A 280 -0.87 -23.49 -21.11
N GLU A 281 -0.30 -22.63 -21.96
CA GLU A 281 0.98 -22.89 -22.59
C GLU A 281 2.12 -23.10 -21.58
N ILE A 282 2.20 -22.25 -20.55
CA ILE A 282 3.20 -22.38 -19.48
C ILE A 282 2.99 -23.68 -18.69
N ALA A 283 1.74 -24.05 -18.40
CA ALA A 283 1.42 -25.29 -17.71
C ALA A 283 1.85 -26.52 -18.52
N HIS A 284 1.64 -26.51 -19.84
CA HIS A 284 2.10 -27.56 -20.74
C HIS A 284 3.62 -27.66 -20.85
N GLU A 285 4.33 -26.53 -20.88
CA GLU A 285 5.81 -26.51 -20.87
C GLU A 285 6.38 -27.10 -19.57
N ILE A 286 5.78 -26.79 -18.42
CA ILE A 286 6.15 -27.37 -17.12
C ILE A 286 5.93 -28.89 -17.13
N GLN A 287 4.80 -29.37 -17.65
CA GLN A 287 4.48 -30.80 -17.70
C GLN A 287 5.43 -31.59 -18.63
N ARG A 288 5.89 -30.96 -19.70
CA ARG A 288 6.87 -31.60 -20.65
C ARG A 288 8.30 -31.62 -20.10
N GLY A 289 8.55 -31.00 -18.93
CA GLY A 289 9.90 -30.91 -18.37
C GLY A 289 10.82 -29.96 -19.14
N GLU A 290 10.29 -29.12 -20.02
CA GLU A 290 11.01 -28.12 -20.80
C GLU A 290 11.22 -26.81 -20.01
N ALA A 291 10.78 -26.76 -18.76
CA ALA A 291 10.92 -25.61 -17.88
C ALA A 291 12.35 -25.50 -17.35
N ILE A 292 13.02 -24.42 -17.69
CA ILE A 292 14.38 -24.03 -17.23
C ILE A 292 14.37 -23.63 -15.74
#